data_dba1a1103ef4b653a1fd9df822f72453
#
_entry.id   dba1a1103ef4b653a1fd9df822f72453
#
_cell.length_a   1.000
_cell.length_b   1.000
_cell.length_c   1.000
_cell.angle_alpha   90.00
_cell.angle_beta   90.00
_cell.angle_gamma   90.00
#
_symmetry.space_group_name_H-M   'P 1'
#
loop_
_entity.id
_entity.type
_entity.pdbx_description
1 polymer ?
#
loop_
_entity_poly.entity_id
_entity_poly.type
_entity_poly.pdbx_seq_one_letter_code
_entity_poly.pdbx_strand_id
1 'polypeptide(L)'
;MKNIFTLLPSLILLTFAVPNQSISQNIPTEEIYENLEWKFVGPYRGGRSTAISGVVSKPYTFYMGTTGGGVWKTTDAGNRWKNISDGQITVGSIGAVSVSESDENVIYVGTGSADPRGNISTGNGIYKSVDSGENWDFIGLPKAGQIGKIEIHPKNPDIVYVAALGNIFGPNKERGVYKTTDGGKNWKKIHYISERTGARDVEINPDNENEILASFWTVQRKPWMLVDGSDEGGVFMSKDGGKNWKKLTEGLPKGLMGKIQVEYSPANSSRLWAMIQAQKEEEGGLYRSDDGGKNWSRINRDHKLRQRGWYYSHINADPVNENIIYASNTGFYKSVDGGKTFDKRIYTPHGDNHGVWINPNNTDIMINCNDGGANVSLNGGESWSTQLNQPTSEFYRLTVDNQFPFRLYAGQQDNSTISVPSRGIPSLTPFENWFNAGGTECSDIAVHPTD
;
A
#
# COMPACT_ATOMS: atom_id res chain seq x y z
N MET A 1 -12.40 -64.84 80.02
CA MET A 1 -13.28 -65.19 78.98
C MET A 1 -12.70 -64.67 77.71
N LYS A 2 -12.52 -65.48 76.71
CA LYS A 2 -11.51 -65.45 75.69
C LYS A 2 -11.77 -64.36 74.63
N ASN A 3 -10.76 -63.45 74.43
CA ASN A 3 -10.70 -62.52 73.32
C ASN A 3 -10.11 -63.25 72.07
N ILE A 4 -10.85 -63.22 70.96
CA ILE A 4 -10.42 -63.70 69.68
C ILE A 4 -10.03 -62.46 68.87
N PHE A 5 -8.72 -62.26 68.59
CA PHE A 5 -8.20 -61.32 67.66
C PHE A 5 -8.23 -61.96 66.26
N THR A 6 -9.02 -61.34 65.36
CA THR A 6 -9.02 -61.66 63.92
C THR A 6 -8.03 -60.73 63.18
N LEU A 7 -6.94 -61.24 62.67
CA LEU A 7 -6.03 -60.57 61.77
C LEU A 7 -6.63 -60.56 60.38
N LEU A 8 -6.84 -59.34 59.82
CA LEU A 8 -7.09 -59.13 58.40
C LEU A 8 -5.74 -58.97 57.67
N PRO A 9 -5.48 -59.66 56.54
CA PRO A 9 -4.33 -59.45 55.78
C PRO A 9 -4.53 -58.23 54.84
N SER A 10 -3.69 -57.21 54.98
CA SER A 10 -3.67 -56.05 54.08
C SER A 10 -3.03 -56.47 52.72
N LEU A 11 -3.88 -56.46 51.70
CA LEU A 11 -3.46 -56.68 50.31
C LEU A 11 -2.86 -55.38 49.80
N ILE A 12 -1.54 -55.34 49.69
CA ILE A 12 -0.82 -54.22 49.04
C ILE A 12 -0.94 -54.40 47.54
N LEU A 13 -1.78 -53.56 46.89
CA LEU A 13 -1.84 -53.44 45.42
C LEU A 13 -0.62 -52.62 44.96
N LEU A 14 0.41 -53.26 44.44
CA LEU A 14 1.48 -52.60 43.70
C LEU A 14 0.93 -52.23 42.31
N THR A 15 0.54 -50.99 42.12
CA THR A 15 0.31 -50.42 40.79
C THR A 15 1.64 -50.12 40.14
N PHE A 16 2.06 -50.94 39.19
CA PHE A 16 3.14 -50.59 38.28
C PHE A 16 2.67 -49.42 37.38
N ALA A 17 3.12 -48.22 37.68
CA ALA A 17 3.06 -47.11 36.74
C ALA A 17 4.01 -47.41 35.60
N VAL A 18 3.48 -47.90 34.50
CA VAL A 18 4.25 -47.95 33.24
C VAL A 18 4.36 -46.48 32.78
N PRO A 19 5.60 -45.93 32.68
CA PRO A 19 5.72 -44.60 32.10
C PRO A 19 5.30 -44.71 30.63
N ASN A 20 4.17 -44.04 30.28
CA ASN A 20 3.88 -43.75 28.88
C ASN A 20 5.02 -42.88 28.35
N GLN A 21 6.04 -43.48 27.80
CA GLN A 21 6.98 -42.81 26.94
C GLN A 21 6.17 -42.47 25.66
N SER A 22 5.71 -41.25 25.60
CA SER A 22 5.36 -40.62 24.30
C SER A 22 6.63 -40.66 23.50
N ILE A 23 6.76 -41.60 22.60
CA ILE A 23 7.76 -41.56 21.54
C ILE A 23 7.33 -40.39 20.64
N SER A 24 7.79 -39.20 20.96
CA SER A 24 7.88 -38.12 19.98
C SER A 24 8.79 -38.67 18.88
N GLN A 25 8.20 -39.21 17.83
CA GLN A 25 8.95 -39.42 16.60
C GLN A 25 9.40 -38.05 16.15
N ASN A 26 10.67 -37.73 16.33
CA ASN A 26 11.34 -36.68 15.58
C ASN A 26 11.31 -37.09 14.11
N ILE A 27 10.19 -36.85 13.42
CA ILE A 27 10.14 -36.96 11.98
C ILE A 27 10.92 -35.74 11.49
N PRO A 28 12.03 -35.94 10.76
CA PRO A 28 12.77 -34.83 10.18
C PRO A 28 11.79 -34.03 9.29
N THR A 29 11.44 -32.85 9.72
CA THR A 29 10.41 -32.04 9.04
C THR A 29 10.82 -31.68 7.62
N GLU A 30 12.10 -31.58 7.34
CA GLU A 30 12.63 -31.25 6.02
C GLU A 30 12.44 -32.40 5.01
N GLU A 31 12.71 -33.64 5.38
CA GLU A 31 12.57 -34.82 4.48
C GLU A 31 11.12 -35.09 4.07
N ILE A 32 10.13 -34.73 4.91
CA ILE A 32 8.71 -34.94 4.58
C ILE A 32 8.23 -33.96 3.54
N TYR A 33 8.79 -32.73 3.53
CA TYR A 33 8.34 -31.65 2.66
C TYR A 33 9.23 -31.47 1.42
N GLU A 34 10.33 -32.23 1.30
CA GLU A 34 11.30 -32.13 0.21
C GLU A 34 10.68 -32.25 -1.19
N ASN A 35 9.61 -33.05 -1.32
CA ASN A 35 8.90 -33.26 -2.57
C ASN A 35 7.62 -32.44 -2.72
N LEU A 36 7.34 -31.52 -1.79
CA LEU A 36 6.18 -30.62 -1.90
C LEU A 36 6.57 -29.37 -2.66
N GLU A 37 5.79 -29.10 -3.70
CA GLU A 37 5.93 -27.87 -4.49
C GLU A 37 4.69 -26.99 -4.33
N TRP A 38 4.92 -25.67 -4.23
CA TRP A 38 3.85 -24.71 -4.26
C TRP A 38 3.22 -24.68 -5.66
N LYS A 39 1.91 -24.87 -5.72
CA LYS A 39 1.15 -24.80 -6.96
C LYS A 39 0.24 -23.58 -6.95
N PHE A 40 0.40 -22.73 -7.95
CA PHE A 40 -0.52 -21.63 -8.18
C PHE A 40 -1.82 -22.16 -8.80
N VAL A 41 -2.96 -21.90 -8.16
CA VAL A 41 -4.28 -22.36 -8.61
C VAL A 41 -5.19 -21.20 -9.10
N GLY A 42 -4.69 -19.96 -9.05
CA GLY A 42 -5.46 -18.77 -9.36
C GLY A 42 -6.20 -18.22 -8.11
N PRO A 43 -7.21 -17.35 -8.31
CA PRO A 43 -7.64 -16.80 -9.60
C PRO A 43 -6.68 -15.72 -10.13
N TYR A 44 -6.74 -15.47 -11.44
CA TYR A 44 -6.19 -14.25 -12.01
C TYR A 44 -7.18 -13.11 -11.78
N ARG A 45 -7.16 -12.55 -10.58
CA ARG A 45 -8.04 -11.47 -10.17
C ARG A 45 -7.26 -10.52 -9.26
N GLY A 46 -7.31 -9.23 -9.57
CA GLY A 46 -6.61 -8.20 -8.81
C GLY A 46 -7.13 -8.05 -7.39
N GLY A 47 -6.25 -7.63 -6.52
CA GLY A 47 -6.51 -7.17 -5.16
C GLY A 47 -5.76 -5.85 -4.96
N ARG A 48 -5.90 -5.25 -3.79
CA ARG A 48 -5.47 -3.88 -3.50
C ARG A 48 -4.04 -3.57 -3.90
N SER A 49 -3.90 -2.48 -4.68
CA SER A 49 -2.64 -1.81 -4.97
C SER A 49 -2.68 -0.38 -4.44
N THR A 50 -1.63 0.04 -3.73
CA THR A 50 -1.51 1.39 -3.13
C THR A 50 -0.28 2.16 -3.63
N ALA A 51 0.53 1.55 -4.48
CA ALA A 51 1.72 2.15 -5.04
C ALA A 51 1.83 1.84 -6.53
N ILE A 52 2.15 2.85 -7.33
CA ILE A 52 2.30 2.75 -8.78
C ILE A 52 3.36 3.69 -9.29
N SER A 53 3.99 3.33 -10.41
CA SER A 53 4.85 4.22 -11.18
C SER A 53 4.85 3.79 -12.64
N GLY A 54 4.95 4.75 -13.56
CA GLY A 54 5.21 4.49 -14.96
C GLY A 54 6.66 4.84 -15.34
N VAL A 55 7.06 4.47 -16.55
CA VAL A 55 8.35 4.82 -17.12
C VAL A 55 8.13 5.86 -18.21
N VAL A 56 8.63 7.07 -18.03
CA VAL A 56 8.35 8.22 -18.90
C VAL A 56 8.71 7.93 -20.36
N SER A 57 9.86 7.31 -20.61
CA SER A 57 10.36 6.97 -21.94
C SER A 57 9.75 5.71 -22.56
N LYS A 58 9.09 4.85 -21.72
CA LYS A 58 8.51 3.57 -22.13
C LYS A 58 7.01 3.55 -21.85
N PRO A 59 6.17 4.07 -22.74
CA PRO A 59 4.76 4.38 -22.50
C PRO A 59 3.87 3.16 -22.17
N TYR A 60 4.38 1.94 -22.33
CA TYR A 60 3.68 0.70 -22.02
C TYR A 60 4.25 -0.03 -20.79
N THR A 61 5.27 0.57 -20.13
CA THR A 61 5.93 -0.03 -18.96
C THR A 61 5.48 0.65 -17.67
N PHE A 62 4.95 -0.16 -16.75
CA PHE A 62 4.46 0.29 -15.44
C PHE A 62 4.82 -0.70 -14.35
N TYR A 63 4.84 -0.18 -13.13
CA TYR A 63 5.04 -0.94 -11.91
C TYR A 63 3.87 -0.72 -10.96
N MET A 64 3.45 -1.76 -10.26
CA MET A 64 2.50 -1.66 -9.15
C MET A 64 3.06 -2.35 -7.90
N GLY A 65 2.82 -1.75 -6.75
CA GLY A 65 3.05 -2.32 -5.44
C GLY A 65 1.72 -2.66 -4.79
N THR A 66 1.57 -3.89 -4.37
CA THR A 66 0.36 -4.40 -3.73
C THR A 66 0.50 -4.45 -2.22
N THR A 67 -0.61 -4.56 -1.50
CA THR A 67 -0.59 -4.59 -0.03
C THR A 67 -0.18 -5.93 0.58
N GLY A 68 -0.05 -6.98 -0.25
CA GLY A 68 0.34 -8.32 0.21
C GLY A 68 1.04 -9.18 -0.83
N GLY A 69 1.09 -8.77 -2.09
CA GLY A 69 1.63 -9.56 -3.22
C GLY A 69 2.94 -9.03 -3.82
N GLY A 70 3.64 -8.09 -3.15
CA GLY A 70 4.91 -7.57 -3.63
C GLY A 70 4.79 -6.58 -4.80
N VAL A 71 5.84 -6.53 -5.62
CA VAL A 71 5.99 -5.62 -6.76
C VAL A 71 5.79 -6.36 -8.07
N TRP A 72 5.00 -5.76 -8.95
CA TRP A 72 4.66 -6.30 -10.27
C TRP A 72 5.02 -5.32 -11.37
N LYS A 73 5.43 -5.85 -12.52
CA LYS A 73 5.80 -5.09 -13.72
C LYS A 73 4.99 -5.52 -14.92
N THR A 74 4.55 -4.57 -15.71
CA THR A 74 4.02 -4.78 -17.07
C THR A 74 4.87 -4.04 -18.09
N THR A 75 4.97 -4.55 -19.30
CA THR A 75 5.64 -3.91 -20.44
C THR A 75 4.72 -3.83 -21.67
N ASP A 76 3.43 -4.11 -21.47
CA ASP A 76 2.41 -4.18 -22.51
C ASP A 76 1.09 -3.48 -22.08
N ALA A 77 1.22 -2.36 -21.38
CA ALA A 77 0.11 -1.53 -20.90
C ALA A 77 -0.91 -2.29 -20.03
N GLY A 78 -0.43 -3.17 -19.17
CA GLY A 78 -1.27 -3.90 -18.22
C GLY A 78 -1.96 -5.14 -18.77
N ASN A 79 -1.60 -5.60 -19.98
CA ASN A 79 -2.14 -6.86 -20.52
C ASN A 79 -1.55 -8.08 -19.82
N ARG A 80 -0.29 -8.02 -19.40
CA ARG A 80 0.38 -9.03 -18.58
C ARG A 80 1.14 -8.40 -17.44
N TRP A 81 1.14 -9.06 -16.29
CA TRP A 81 1.88 -8.65 -15.12
C TRP A 81 2.83 -9.75 -14.67
N LYS A 82 4.10 -9.41 -14.44
CA LYS A 82 5.13 -10.29 -13.90
C LYS A 82 5.45 -9.84 -12.47
N ASN A 83 5.43 -10.76 -11.51
CA ASN A 83 6.01 -10.49 -10.20
C ASN A 83 7.53 -10.38 -10.35
N ILE A 84 8.11 -9.33 -9.76
CA ILE A 84 9.53 -9.03 -9.83
C ILE A 84 10.18 -8.92 -8.44
N SER A 85 9.44 -9.25 -7.39
CA SER A 85 9.89 -9.13 -6.01
C SER A 85 10.02 -10.45 -5.26
N ASP A 86 9.40 -11.53 -5.75
CA ASP A 86 9.38 -12.82 -5.08
C ASP A 86 10.80 -13.39 -4.92
N GLY A 87 11.11 -13.86 -3.70
CA GLY A 87 12.43 -14.36 -3.34
C GLY A 87 13.49 -13.30 -3.06
N GLN A 88 13.18 -12.00 -3.28
CA GLN A 88 14.14 -10.90 -3.14
C GLN A 88 13.66 -9.84 -2.10
N ILE A 89 12.40 -9.44 -2.15
CA ILE A 89 11.78 -8.56 -1.15
C ILE A 89 11.02 -9.43 -0.15
N THR A 90 11.42 -9.37 1.13
CA THR A 90 10.96 -10.33 2.13
C THR A 90 9.58 -10.02 2.73
N VAL A 91 8.95 -8.92 2.34
CA VAL A 91 7.59 -8.54 2.74
C VAL A 91 6.74 -8.20 1.52
N GLY A 92 5.53 -8.69 1.48
CA GLY A 92 4.61 -8.45 0.34
C GLY A 92 3.91 -7.09 0.36
N SER A 93 3.94 -6.37 1.49
CA SER A 93 3.27 -5.07 1.60
C SER A 93 4.16 -3.94 1.06
N ILE A 94 3.71 -3.29 0.00
CA ILE A 94 4.43 -2.18 -0.66
C ILE A 94 3.67 -0.88 -0.44
N GLY A 95 4.37 0.15 0.04
CA GLY A 95 3.79 1.47 0.30
C GLY A 95 4.15 2.53 -0.74
N ALA A 96 5.30 2.37 -1.39
CA ALA A 96 5.74 3.28 -2.44
C ALA A 96 6.58 2.56 -3.50
N VAL A 97 6.41 2.95 -4.76
CA VAL A 97 7.25 2.56 -5.90
C VAL A 97 7.58 3.81 -6.68
N SER A 98 8.85 4.06 -6.95
CA SER A 98 9.30 5.22 -7.71
C SER A 98 10.37 4.83 -8.71
N VAL A 99 10.19 5.20 -9.97
CA VAL A 99 11.16 5.04 -11.07
C VAL A 99 11.88 6.36 -11.28
N SER A 100 13.20 6.33 -11.41
CA SER A 100 13.97 7.53 -11.69
C SER A 100 13.70 8.06 -13.10
N GLU A 101 13.49 9.37 -13.22
CA GLU A 101 13.33 10.02 -14.51
C GLU A 101 14.66 10.12 -15.27
N SER A 102 15.79 10.26 -14.55
CA SER A 102 17.12 10.40 -15.16
C SER A 102 17.79 9.07 -15.53
N ASP A 103 17.35 7.96 -14.91
CA ASP A 103 17.78 6.60 -15.23
C ASP A 103 16.65 5.61 -14.96
N GLU A 104 15.93 5.23 -15.99
CA GLU A 104 14.76 4.34 -15.91
C GLU A 104 15.05 2.92 -15.40
N ASN A 105 16.33 2.52 -15.29
CA ASN A 105 16.72 1.26 -14.69
C ASN A 105 16.75 1.33 -13.17
N VAL A 106 16.81 2.54 -12.61
CA VAL A 106 16.85 2.76 -11.17
C VAL A 106 15.44 2.91 -10.62
N ILE A 107 15.09 1.99 -9.72
CA ILE A 107 13.79 1.94 -9.06
C ILE A 107 14.01 1.83 -7.56
N TYR A 108 13.21 2.57 -6.80
CA TYR A 108 13.14 2.46 -5.35
C TYR A 108 11.77 1.95 -4.92
N VAL A 109 11.78 1.04 -3.95
CA VAL A 109 10.57 0.46 -3.36
C VAL A 109 10.61 0.65 -1.85
N GLY A 110 9.56 1.25 -1.32
CA GLY A 110 9.30 1.37 0.12
C GLY A 110 8.26 0.36 0.56
N THR A 111 8.60 -0.45 1.54
CA THR A 111 7.71 -1.48 2.06
C THR A 111 6.78 -0.96 3.15
N GLY A 112 5.62 -1.62 3.34
CA GLY A 112 4.58 -1.23 4.28
C GLY A 112 3.72 -0.08 3.77
N SER A 113 2.46 -0.36 3.42
CA SER A 113 1.50 0.66 2.96
C SER A 113 1.23 1.71 4.05
N ALA A 114 1.17 2.98 3.65
CA ALA A 114 0.83 4.09 4.54
C ALA A 114 -0.67 4.47 4.50
N ASP A 115 -1.51 3.61 3.95
CA ASP A 115 -2.97 3.71 3.98
C ASP A 115 -3.52 2.71 5.00
N PRO A 116 -3.64 3.10 6.29
CA PRO A 116 -3.87 2.17 7.39
C PRO A 116 -5.28 1.57 7.36
N ARG A 117 -5.31 0.25 7.46
CA ARG A 117 -6.53 -0.55 7.64
C ARG A 117 -6.41 -1.47 8.86
N GLY A 118 -7.44 -2.30 9.10
CA GLY A 118 -7.43 -3.30 10.16
C GLY A 118 -6.36 -4.38 9.95
N ASN A 119 -6.13 -4.77 8.72
CA ASN A 119 -5.22 -5.84 8.27
C ASN A 119 -3.91 -5.32 7.65
N ILE A 120 -3.49 -4.10 7.96
CA ILE A 120 -2.24 -3.53 7.44
C ILE A 120 -1.01 -4.30 7.96
N SER A 121 -0.06 -4.56 7.07
CA SER A 121 1.20 -5.22 7.38
C SER A 121 2.34 -4.23 7.49
N THR A 122 3.26 -4.48 8.43
CA THR A 122 4.44 -3.65 8.63
C THR A 122 5.48 -3.96 7.56
N GLY A 123 6.07 -2.93 6.98
CA GLY A 123 7.22 -3.04 6.08
C GLY A 123 8.53 -3.24 6.83
N ASN A 124 9.60 -3.49 6.08
CA ASN A 124 10.94 -3.71 6.59
C ASN A 124 12.02 -2.82 5.95
N GLY A 125 11.61 -1.70 5.33
CA GLY A 125 12.52 -0.69 4.82
C GLY A 125 12.46 -0.49 3.31
N ILE A 126 13.60 -0.09 2.74
CA ILE A 126 13.74 0.35 1.36
C ILE A 126 14.58 -0.64 0.56
N TYR A 127 14.15 -0.90 -0.66
CA TYR A 127 14.86 -1.69 -1.66
C TYR A 127 15.13 -0.84 -2.89
N LYS A 128 16.25 -1.14 -3.57
CA LYS A 128 16.67 -0.49 -4.82
C LYS A 128 16.95 -1.55 -5.88
N SER A 129 16.52 -1.28 -7.09
CA SER A 129 16.96 -1.97 -8.31
C SER A 129 17.73 -0.98 -9.19
N VAL A 130 18.71 -1.48 -9.94
CA VAL A 130 19.46 -0.73 -10.96
C VAL A 130 19.37 -1.37 -12.35
N ASP A 131 18.46 -2.33 -12.50
CA ASP A 131 18.26 -3.13 -13.71
C ASP A 131 16.77 -3.29 -14.07
N SER A 132 15.99 -2.25 -13.82
CA SER A 132 14.53 -2.22 -14.11
C SER A 132 13.73 -3.28 -13.34
N GLY A 133 14.17 -3.67 -12.15
CA GLY A 133 13.48 -4.58 -11.24
C GLY A 133 13.81 -6.06 -11.42
N GLU A 134 14.87 -6.41 -12.17
CA GLU A 134 15.30 -7.82 -12.26
C GLU A 134 15.99 -8.28 -10.96
N ASN A 135 16.78 -7.39 -10.31
CA ASN A 135 17.42 -7.64 -9.03
C ASN A 135 17.12 -6.51 -8.03
N TRP A 136 17.03 -6.86 -6.75
CA TRP A 136 16.71 -5.94 -5.66
C TRP A 136 17.71 -6.03 -4.53
N ASP A 137 18.30 -4.89 -4.18
CA ASP A 137 19.16 -4.74 -3.01
C ASP A 137 18.38 -4.08 -1.86
N PHE A 138 18.48 -4.65 -0.67
CA PHE A 138 18.03 -3.98 0.55
C PHE A 138 18.99 -2.86 0.91
N ILE A 139 18.50 -1.62 0.99
CA ILE A 139 19.34 -0.42 1.17
C ILE A 139 19.07 0.33 2.48
N GLY A 140 18.29 -0.23 3.40
CA GLY A 140 18.17 0.33 4.76
C GLY A 140 16.78 0.66 5.24
N LEU A 141 16.72 1.39 6.34
CA LEU A 141 15.52 1.77 7.08
C LEU A 141 14.66 0.58 7.56
N PRO A 142 15.23 -0.50 8.11
CA PRO A 142 14.51 -1.76 8.41
C PRO A 142 13.36 -1.60 9.42
N LYS A 143 13.37 -0.54 10.20
CA LYS A 143 12.36 -0.28 11.25
C LYS A 143 11.40 0.86 10.89
N ALA A 144 11.47 1.40 9.67
CA ALA A 144 10.63 2.53 9.25
C ALA A 144 9.13 2.18 9.17
N GLY A 145 8.81 0.88 9.12
CA GLY A 145 7.43 0.40 9.19
C GLY A 145 6.65 0.69 7.91
N GLN A 146 5.90 1.77 7.87
CA GLN A 146 5.12 2.18 6.70
C GLN A 146 5.82 3.32 5.96
N ILE A 147 6.06 3.13 4.66
CA ILE A 147 6.62 4.16 3.77
C ILE A 147 5.49 4.78 2.96
N GLY A 148 5.29 6.09 3.15
CA GLY A 148 4.21 6.84 2.48
C GLY A 148 4.53 7.27 1.08
N LYS A 149 5.78 7.71 0.85
CA LYS A 149 6.26 8.16 -0.46
C LYS A 149 7.79 8.05 -0.56
N ILE A 150 8.25 7.81 -1.76
CA ILE A 150 9.65 7.93 -2.18
C ILE A 150 9.70 8.95 -3.30
N GLU A 151 10.49 9.98 -3.11
CA GLU A 151 10.70 11.05 -4.08
C GLU A 151 12.15 11.04 -4.54
N ILE A 152 12.37 10.73 -5.81
CA ILE A 152 13.70 10.68 -6.43
C ILE A 152 13.98 12.03 -7.07
N HIS A 153 15.16 12.56 -6.85
CA HIS A 153 15.59 13.78 -7.50
C HIS A 153 15.60 13.61 -9.04
N PRO A 154 14.94 14.49 -9.82
CA PRO A 154 14.69 14.27 -11.24
C PRO A 154 15.96 14.11 -12.08
N LYS A 155 17.09 14.71 -11.67
CA LYS A 155 18.36 14.70 -12.41
C LYS A 155 19.45 13.80 -11.81
N ASN A 156 19.23 13.24 -10.60
CA ASN A 156 20.23 12.42 -9.93
C ASN A 156 19.56 11.30 -9.13
N PRO A 157 19.61 10.05 -9.61
CA PRO A 157 18.93 8.92 -8.99
C PRO A 157 19.50 8.54 -7.61
N ASP A 158 20.67 9.06 -7.23
CA ASP A 158 21.27 8.79 -5.93
C ASP A 158 20.80 9.76 -4.83
N ILE A 159 20.09 10.83 -5.18
CA ILE A 159 19.45 11.73 -4.22
C ILE A 159 17.97 11.34 -4.09
N VAL A 160 17.58 10.87 -2.89
CA VAL A 160 16.22 10.38 -2.65
C VAL A 160 15.72 10.84 -1.30
N TYR A 161 14.46 11.24 -1.27
CA TYR A 161 13.73 11.56 -0.05
C TYR A 161 12.68 10.48 0.22
N VAL A 162 12.49 10.14 1.49
CA VAL A 162 11.53 9.12 1.93
C VAL A 162 10.66 9.67 3.04
N ALA A 163 9.35 9.63 2.83
CA ALA A 163 8.36 9.89 3.87
C ALA A 163 8.09 8.59 4.65
N ALA A 164 8.64 8.49 5.86
CA ALA A 164 8.42 7.36 6.76
C ALA A 164 7.32 7.71 7.77
N LEU A 165 6.15 7.11 7.58
CA LEU A 165 5.04 7.19 8.53
C LEU A 165 5.40 6.47 9.84
N GLY A 166 6.31 5.50 9.75
CA GLY A 166 6.75 4.69 10.86
C GLY A 166 5.81 3.52 11.13
N ASN A 167 6.19 2.66 12.07
CA ASN A 167 5.31 1.59 12.53
C ASN A 167 4.07 2.20 13.20
N ILE A 168 2.88 1.95 12.64
CA ILE A 168 1.63 2.54 13.13
C ILE A 168 1.03 1.81 14.34
N PHE A 169 1.55 0.66 14.73
CA PHE A 169 1.04 -0.08 15.88
C PHE A 169 1.52 0.48 17.23
N GLY A 170 2.52 1.37 17.23
CA GLY A 170 3.00 2.04 18.43
C GLY A 170 3.91 3.24 18.14
N PRO A 171 4.26 3.99 19.18
CA PRO A 171 5.28 5.03 19.08
C PRO A 171 6.63 4.46 18.65
N ASN A 172 7.35 5.17 17.78
CA ASN A 172 8.68 4.76 17.34
C ASN A 172 9.48 5.97 16.84
N LYS A 173 10.81 5.84 16.93
CA LYS A 173 11.75 6.91 16.57
C LYS A 173 12.07 6.97 15.08
N GLU A 174 11.61 5.97 14.28
CA GLU A 174 11.91 5.87 12.85
C GLU A 174 10.97 6.71 11.97
N ARG A 175 9.99 7.39 12.57
CA ARG A 175 9.09 8.33 11.88
C ARG A 175 9.86 9.55 11.38
N GLY A 176 9.45 10.12 10.25
CA GLY A 176 10.02 11.37 9.73
C GLY A 176 10.38 11.34 8.26
N VAL A 177 11.04 12.39 7.78
CA VAL A 177 11.59 12.46 6.43
C VAL A 177 13.06 12.05 6.47
N TYR A 178 13.43 11.13 5.60
CA TYR A 178 14.81 10.70 5.39
C TYR A 178 15.32 11.17 4.04
N LYS A 179 16.64 11.35 3.94
CA LYS A 179 17.35 11.68 2.71
C LYS A 179 18.60 10.82 2.57
N THR A 180 18.84 10.36 1.36
CA THR A 180 20.15 9.87 0.91
C THR A 180 20.69 10.78 -0.18
N THR A 181 22.01 10.77 -0.36
CA THR A 181 22.71 11.44 -1.46
C THR A 181 23.74 10.53 -2.14
N ASP A 182 23.69 9.24 -1.81
CA ASP A 182 24.63 8.21 -2.26
C ASP A 182 23.91 6.91 -2.67
N GLY A 183 22.66 7.04 -3.13
CA GLY A 183 21.86 5.93 -3.65
C GLY A 183 21.39 4.95 -2.59
N GLY A 184 21.26 5.40 -1.33
CA GLY A 184 20.77 4.58 -0.23
C GLY A 184 21.85 3.89 0.59
N LYS A 185 23.15 4.11 0.33
CA LYS A 185 24.24 3.59 1.16
C LYS A 185 24.20 4.17 2.57
N ASN A 186 23.84 5.46 2.68
CA ASN A 186 23.65 6.16 3.93
C ASN A 186 22.32 6.93 3.93
N TRP A 187 21.58 6.87 5.04
CA TRP A 187 20.34 7.58 5.24
C TRP A 187 20.47 8.56 6.40
N LYS A 188 20.05 9.81 6.18
CA LYS A 188 19.95 10.83 7.21
C LYS A 188 18.50 11.19 7.43
N LYS A 189 18.03 11.13 8.70
CA LYS A 189 16.74 11.70 9.06
C LYS A 189 16.89 13.22 9.09
N ILE A 190 16.16 13.91 8.21
CA ILE A 190 16.28 15.36 8.00
C ILE A 190 15.13 16.15 8.63
N HIS A 191 14.01 15.48 8.93
CA HIS A 191 12.92 16.09 9.70
C HIS A 191 12.22 15.03 10.56
N TYR A 192 12.00 15.40 11.82
CA TYR A 192 11.37 14.55 12.84
C TYR A 192 10.54 15.41 13.77
N ILE A 193 9.34 14.98 14.10
CA ILE A 193 8.44 15.70 15.00
C ILE A 193 8.34 14.97 16.34
N SER A 194 7.82 13.74 16.35
CA SER A 194 7.68 12.93 17.56
C SER A 194 7.62 11.43 17.23
N GLU A 195 7.62 10.61 18.27
CA GLU A 195 7.44 9.16 18.12
C GLU A 195 6.04 8.76 17.63
N ARG A 196 5.08 9.69 17.60
CA ARG A 196 3.69 9.43 17.20
C ARG A 196 3.33 10.03 15.84
N THR A 197 4.10 11.03 15.40
CA THR A 197 3.83 11.81 14.18
C THR A 197 4.88 11.52 13.12
N GLY A 198 4.47 10.88 12.03
CA GLY A 198 5.34 10.48 10.93
C GLY A 198 5.09 11.29 9.66
N ALA A 199 6.04 11.26 8.74
CA ALA A 199 5.85 11.83 7.41
C ALA A 199 4.96 10.92 6.58
N ARG A 200 3.89 11.49 5.99
CA ARG A 200 2.99 10.77 5.08
C ARG A 200 3.38 11.01 3.63
N ASP A 201 3.85 12.23 3.33
CA ASP A 201 4.17 12.66 1.98
C ASP A 201 5.42 13.53 1.94
N VAL A 202 6.12 13.51 0.81
CA VAL A 202 7.28 14.35 0.54
C VAL A 202 7.38 14.62 -0.96
N GLU A 203 7.63 15.88 -1.33
CA GLU A 203 7.71 16.36 -2.70
C GLU A 203 8.92 17.27 -2.89
N ILE A 204 9.60 17.16 -4.01
CA ILE A 204 10.62 18.12 -4.46
C ILE A 204 9.95 19.16 -5.35
N ASN A 205 10.23 20.45 -5.14
CA ASN A 205 9.78 21.49 -6.08
C ASN A 205 10.39 21.25 -7.47
N PRO A 206 9.57 21.12 -8.51
CA PRO A 206 10.03 20.77 -9.86
C PRO A 206 11.05 21.76 -10.45
N ASP A 207 11.01 23.04 -10.05
CA ASP A 207 11.91 24.10 -10.53
C ASP A 207 13.05 24.41 -9.55
N ASN A 208 12.97 23.96 -8.29
CA ASN A 208 13.95 24.24 -7.25
C ASN A 208 14.19 23.04 -6.35
N GLU A 209 15.20 22.26 -6.66
CA GLU A 209 15.58 21.02 -5.94
C GLU A 209 15.92 21.21 -4.47
N ASN A 210 16.14 22.46 -3.99
CA ASN A 210 16.36 22.77 -2.60
C ASN A 210 15.06 23.04 -1.82
N GLU A 211 13.93 23.19 -2.51
CA GLU A 211 12.64 23.39 -1.87
C GLU A 211 11.87 22.07 -1.78
N ILE A 212 11.64 21.64 -0.55
CA ILE A 212 11.00 20.36 -0.24
C ILE A 212 9.72 20.63 0.55
N LEU A 213 8.63 20.02 0.13
CA LEU A 213 7.34 20.02 0.81
C LEU A 213 7.12 18.67 1.47
N ALA A 214 6.56 18.64 2.69
CA ALA A 214 6.22 17.39 3.36
C ALA A 214 4.97 17.54 4.20
N SER A 215 4.20 16.48 4.31
CA SER A 215 3.08 16.38 5.24
C SER A 215 3.39 15.42 6.39
N PHE A 216 2.90 15.76 7.58
CA PHE A 216 3.07 14.95 8.78
C PHE A 216 1.71 14.62 9.40
N TRP A 217 1.59 13.38 9.86
CA TRP A 217 0.37 12.83 10.40
C TRP A 217 0.63 12.01 11.66
N THR A 218 -0.13 12.29 12.71
CA THR A 218 -0.17 11.46 13.91
C THR A 218 -1.14 10.33 13.71
N VAL A 219 -0.62 9.09 13.68
CA VAL A 219 -1.45 7.91 13.47
C VAL A 219 -0.99 6.74 14.33
N GLN A 220 -1.96 6.05 14.95
CA GLN A 220 -1.73 4.78 15.63
C GLN A 220 -2.93 3.84 15.44
N ARG A 221 -2.67 2.64 14.92
CA ARG A 221 -3.65 1.57 14.81
C ARG A 221 -3.66 0.73 16.07
N LYS A 222 -4.83 0.61 16.69
CA LYS A 222 -5.11 -0.33 17.78
C LYS A 222 -6.18 -1.32 17.32
N PRO A 223 -6.30 -2.51 17.93
CA PRO A 223 -7.32 -3.48 17.52
C PRO A 223 -8.76 -2.93 17.50
N TRP A 224 -9.06 -1.98 18.37
CA TRP A 224 -10.41 -1.42 18.56
C TRP A 224 -10.58 0.00 18.06
N MET A 225 -9.50 0.70 17.63
CA MET A 225 -9.59 2.10 17.18
C MET A 225 -8.40 2.51 16.32
N LEU A 226 -8.59 3.56 15.56
CA LEU A 226 -7.54 4.33 14.92
C LEU A 226 -7.40 5.67 15.63
N VAL A 227 -6.20 5.99 16.15
CA VAL A 227 -5.84 7.38 16.49
C VAL A 227 -5.53 8.08 15.18
N ASP A 228 -6.24 9.16 14.89
CA ASP A 228 -6.21 9.82 13.59
C ASP A 228 -6.09 11.33 13.79
N GLY A 229 -4.85 11.79 13.82
CA GLY A 229 -4.53 13.21 13.89
C GLY A 229 -4.12 13.74 15.27
N SER A 230 -3.48 14.89 15.24
CA SER A 230 -3.08 15.73 16.39
C SER A 230 -2.79 17.16 15.90
N ASP A 231 -2.41 18.04 16.84
CA ASP A 231 -1.89 19.38 16.57
C ASP A 231 -0.41 19.38 16.11
N GLU A 232 0.32 18.29 16.32
CA GLU A 232 1.68 18.11 15.81
C GLU A 232 1.71 17.97 14.28
N GLY A 233 0.67 17.35 13.68
CA GLY A 233 0.54 17.18 12.23
C GLY A 233 0.50 18.51 11.48
N GLY A 234 0.70 18.46 10.18
CA GLY A 234 0.65 19.65 9.34
C GLY A 234 1.46 19.55 8.05
N VAL A 235 1.51 20.66 7.32
CA VAL A 235 2.33 20.86 6.14
C VAL A 235 3.60 21.59 6.51
N PHE A 236 4.74 21.09 6.04
CA PHE A 236 6.07 21.62 6.33
C PHE A 236 6.84 21.86 5.05
N MET A 237 7.65 22.90 5.02
CA MET A 237 8.50 23.25 3.89
C MET A 237 9.93 23.51 4.33
N SER A 238 10.88 22.99 3.57
CA SER A 238 12.30 23.35 3.61
C SER A 238 12.67 24.10 2.35
N LYS A 239 13.57 25.09 2.46
CA LYS A 239 14.11 25.85 1.31
C LYS A 239 15.61 25.67 1.13
N ASP A 240 16.20 24.72 1.82
CA ASP A 240 17.64 24.47 1.87
C ASP A 240 18.00 22.98 1.80
N GLY A 241 17.20 22.22 1.07
CA GLY A 241 17.42 20.79 0.83
C GLY A 241 17.19 19.90 2.04
N GLY A 242 16.32 20.35 2.98
CA GLY A 242 15.94 19.61 4.17
C GLY A 242 16.79 19.92 5.41
N LYS A 243 17.61 20.98 5.42
CA LYS A 243 18.40 21.37 6.58
C LYS A 243 17.56 22.07 7.64
N ASN A 244 16.68 22.99 7.22
CA ASN A 244 15.75 23.70 8.08
C ASN A 244 14.33 23.56 7.55
N TRP A 245 13.35 23.44 8.47
CA TRP A 245 11.95 23.24 8.16
C TRP A 245 11.06 24.26 8.85
N LYS A 246 10.03 24.72 8.13
CA LYS A 246 9.00 25.61 8.65
C LYS A 246 7.62 24.96 8.51
N LYS A 247 6.82 24.93 9.58
CA LYS A 247 5.40 24.57 9.50
C LYS A 247 4.64 25.72 8.81
N LEU A 248 3.86 25.36 7.78
CA LEU A 248 3.00 26.30 7.07
C LEU A 248 1.66 26.42 7.79
N THR A 249 1.19 27.64 8.02
CA THR A 249 -0.02 27.91 8.82
C THR A 249 -0.97 28.90 8.18
N GLU A 250 -0.46 29.78 7.30
CA GLU A 250 -1.24 30.90 6.75
C GLU A 250 -2.36 30.39 5.81
N GLY A 251 -3.59 30.51 6.27
CA GLY A 251 -4.78 30.07 5.54
C GLY A 251 -5.11 28.56 5.66
N LEU A 252 -4.25 27.77 6.36
CA LEU A 252 -4.52 26.37 6.65
C LEU A 252 -5.34 26.21 7.96
N PRO A 253 -5.99 25.05 8.19
CA PRO A 253 -6.70 24.75 9.42
C PRO A 253 -5.81 24.92 10.66
N LYS A 254 -6.41 25.39 11.74
CA LYS A 254 -5.74 25.52 13.04
C LYS A 254 -6.21 24.39 13.95
N GLY A 255 -5.29 23.75 14.64
CA GLY A 255 -5.60 22.68 15.59
C GLY A 255 -5.33 21.29 15.04
N LEU A 256 -6.18 20.35 15.41
CA LEU A 256 -5.99 18.93 15.13
C LEU A 256 -6.26 18.62 13.66
N MET A 257 -5.24 18.09 13.00
CA MET A 257 -5.31 17.62 11.61
C MET A 257 -5.05 16.11 11.53
N GLY A 258 -5.84 15.42 10.73
CA GLY A 258 -5.67 14.02 10.37
C GLY A 258 -4.69 13.86 9.20
N LYS A 259 -5.00 12.92 8.30
CA LYS A 259 -4.18 12.67 7.10
C LYS A 259 -4.15 13.92 6.20
N ILE A 260 -2.95 14.23 5.72
CA ILE A 260 -2.70 15.29 4.75
C ILE A 260 -1.91 14.71 3.60
N GLN A 261 -2.33 14.99 2.37
CA GLN A 261 -1.50 14.82 1.19
C GLN A 261 -1.20 16.17 0.57
N VAL A 262 0.02 16.34 0.11
CA VAL A 262 0.51 17.55 -0.56
C VAL A 262 0.93 17.25 -1.98
N GLU A 263 0.89 18.26 -2.85
CA GLU A 263 1.25 18.11 -4.25
C GLU A 263 1.72 19.45 -4.81
N TYR A 264 2.86 19.48 -5.52
CA TYR A 264 3.25 20.57 -6.40
C TYR A 264 2.54 20.43 -7.75
N SER A 265 2.31 21.55 -8.43
CA SER A 265 2.04 21.51 -9.85
C SER A 265 3.35 21.40 -10.61
N PRO A 266 3.61 20.32 -11.38
CA PRO A 266 4.80 20.27 -12.21
C PRO A 266 4.79 21.33 -13.33
N ALA A 267 3.59 21.77 -13.76
CA ALA A 267 3.41 22.82 -14.77
C ALA A 267 3.59 24.25 -14.22
N ASN A 268 3.53 24.44 -12.90
CA ASN A 268 3.71 25.74 -12.23
C ASN A 268 4.08 25.53 -10.76
N SER A 269 5.35 25.52 -10.45
CA SER A 269 5.89 25.25 -9.11
C SER A 269 5.46 26.24 -8.01
N SER A 270 4.89 27.39 -8.37
CA SER A 270 4.27 28.32 -7.42
C SER A 270 2.90 27.84 -6.94
N ARG A 271 2.27 26.89 -7.66
CA ARG A 271 0.98 26.32 -7.31
C ARG A 271 1.18 25.00 -6.58
N LEU A 272 0.56 24.93 -5.39
CA LEU A 272 0.58 23.76 -4.54
C LEU A 272 -0.85 23.44 -4.08
N TRP A 273 -1.09 22.16 -3.83
CA TRP A 273 -2.33 21.71 -3.20
C TRP A 273 -2.03 20.93 -1.92
N ALA A 274 -3.01 20.95 -1.02
CA ALA A 274 -3.04 20.11 0.16
C ALA A 274 -4.47 19.60 0.37
N MET A 275 -4.67 18.29 0.33
CA MET A 275 -5.91 17.65 0.76
C MET A 275 -5.79 17.40 2.26
N ILE A 276 -6.66 18.04 3.04
CA ILE A 276 -6.55 18.06 4.51
C ILE A 276 -7.79 17.48 5.16
N GLN A 277 -7.60 16.48 6.01
CA GLN A 277 -8.57 16.05 6.98
C GLN A 277 -8.39 16.90 8.25
N ALA A 278 -9.43 17.57 8.70
CA ALA A 278 -9.41 18.40 9.91
C ALA A 278 -10.41 17.86 10.95
N GLN A 279 -10.18 18.19 12.22
CA GLN A 279 -11.07 17.80 13.32
C GLN A 279 -12.49 18.31 13.09
N LYS A 280 -12.61 19.58 12.70
CA LYS A 280 -13.88 20.15 12.29
C LYS A 280 -14.10 19.88 10.81
N GLU A 281 -15.17 19.17 10.50
CA GLU A 281 -15.52 18.79 9.12
C GLU A 281 -15.57 20.00 8.19
N GLU A 282 -16.07 21.13 8.68
CA GLU A 282 -16.14 22.40 7.95
C GLU A 282 -14.77 23.03 7.65
N GLU A 283 -13.69 22.60 8.31
CA GLU A 283 -12.33 23.08 8.06
C GLU A 283 -11.55 22.13 7.12
N GLY A 284 -12.00 20.87 6.96
CA GLY A 284 -11.42 19.93 6.02
C GLY A 284 -11.69 20.31 4.56
N GLY A 285 -10.82 19.92 3.63
CA GLY A 285 -11.00 20.19 2.21
C GLY A 285 -9.72 20.17 1.40
N LEU A 286 -9.86 20.56 0.13
CA LEU A 286 -8.74 20.86 -0.75
C LEU A 286 -8.33 22.31 -0.60
N TYR A 287 -7.10 22.50 -0.19
CA TYR A 287 -6.44 23.82 -0.08
C TYR A 287 -5.49 24.01 -1.26
N ARG A 288 -5.33 25.25 -1.70
CA ARG A 288 -4.40 25.63 -2.77
C ARG A 288 -3.63 26.89 -2.37
N SER A 289 -2.36 26.89 -2.69
CA SER A 289 -1.51 28.08 -2.72
C SER A 289 -1.11 28.36 -4.15
N ASP A 290 -1.08 29.64 -4.55
CA ASP A 290 -0.59 30.10 -5.85
C ASP A 290 0.67 31.00 -5.70
N ASP A 291 1.31 30.99 -4.52
CA ASP A 291 2.45 31.84 -4.16
C ASP A 291 3.60 31.08 -3.47
N GLY A 292 3.78 29.82 -3.82
CA GLY A 292 4.84 28.96 -3.29
C GLY A 292 4.64 28.60 -1.82
N GLY A 293 3.41 28.38 -1.39
CA GLY A 293 3.08 27.92 -0.05
C GLY A 293 3.05 29.02 1.03
N LYS A 294 3.13 30.31 0.66
CA LYS A 294 3.09 31.41 1.62
C LYS A 294 1.70 31.61 2.17
N ASN A 295 0.68 31.61 1.29
CA ASN A 295 -0.72 31.75 1.65
C ASN A 295 -1.55 30.62 1.03
N TRP A 296 -2.49 30.09 1.81
CA TRP A 296 -3.36 29.00 1.39
C TRP A 296 -4.83 29.41 1.45
N SER A 297 -5.61 28.92 0.51
CA SER A 297 -7.06 29.11 0.50
C SER A 297 -7.74 27.76 0.28
N ARG A 298 -8.80 27.49 1.06
CA ARG A 298 -9.63 26.33 0.82
C ARG A 298 -10.50 26.56 -0.40
N ILE A 299 -10.21 25.86 -1.48
CA ILE A 299 -10.86 26.02 -2.78
C ILE A 299 -12.01 25.03 -2.99
N ASN A 300 -12.00 23.88 -2.30
CA ASN A 300 -13.04 22.88 -2.37
C ASN A 300 -13.30 22.25 -1.01
N ARG A 301 -14.59 22.03 -0.69
CA ARG A 301 -15.02 21.43 0.59
C ARG A 301 -15.86 20.16 0.41
N ASP A 302 -15.95 19.64 -0.81
CA ASP A 302 -16.79 18.50 -1.12
C ASP A 302 -16.33 17.25 -0.34
N HIS A 303 -17.24 16.69 0.45
CA HIS A 303 -16.96 15.51 1.28
C HIS A 303 -16.58 14.28 0.44
N LYS A 304 -17.08 14.16 -0.81
CA LYS A 304 -16.75 13.01 -1.68
C LYS A 304 -15.25 12.88 -1.96
N LEU A 305 -14.46 13.96 -1.83
CA LEU A 305 -13.01 13.96 -2.00
C LEU A 305 -12.26 13.52 -0.73
N ARG A 306 -12.96 13.42 0.42
CA ARG A 306 -12.38 13.20 1.75
C ARG A 306 -13.04 12.04 2.51
N GLN A 307 -13.88 11.23 1.86
CA GLN A 307 -14.46 10.06 2.52
C GLN A 307 -13.36 9.15 3.06
N ARG A 308 -13.50 8.66 4.30
CA ARG A 308 -12.49 7.88 5.01
C ARG A 308 -11.09 8.51 4.87
N GLY A 309 -10.93 9.76 5.28
CA GLY A 309 -9.73 10.58 5.05
C GLY A 309 -8.42 9.89 5.46
N TRP A 310 -8.46 9.09 6.51
CA TRP A 310 -7.34 8.27 6.97
C TRP A 310 -6.92 7.15 5.98
N TYR A 311 -7.78 6.74 5.05
CA TYR A 311 -7.53 5.66 4.10
C TYR A 311 -7.33 6.19 2.67
N TYR A 312 -8.29 6.95 2.16
CA TYR A 312 -8.22 7.58 0.84
C TYR A 312 -7.65 9.00 0.88
N SER A 313 -8.19 9.89 0.05
CA SER A 313 -7.87 11.32 -0.02
C SER A 313 -6.52 11.61 -0.65
N HIS A 314 -6.24 10.96 -1.78
CA HIS A 314 -5.07 11.21 -2.59
C HIS A 314 -5.37 12.23 -3.68
N ILE A 315 -4.38 13.07 -3.98
CA ILE A 315 -4.40 14.04 -5.07
C ILE A 315 -3.16 13.89 -5.94
N ASN A 316 -3.30 14.12 -7.24
CA ASN A 316 -2.19 14.12 -8.17
C ASN A 316 -2.42 15.20 -9.23
N ALA A 317 -1.44 16.07 -9.42
CA ALA A 317 -1.49 17.13 -10.41
C ALA A 317 -1.19 16.58 -11.81
N ASP A 318 -1.79 17.19 -12.82
CA ASP A 318 -1.42 16.96 -14.20
C ASP A 318 -0.02 17.56 -14.47
N PRO A 319 0.88 16.81 -15.10
CA PRO A 319 2.27 17.25 -15.26
C PRO A 319 2.45 18.43 -16.21
N VAL A 320 1.47 18.72 -17.07
CA VAL A 320 1.60 19.76 -18.12
C VAL A 320 0.56 20.88 -18.03
N ASN A 321 -0.49 20.70 -17.20
CA ASN A 321 -1.55 21.70 -17.06
C ASN A 321 -1.85 22.00 -15.59
N GLU A 322 -1.42 23.18 -15.13
CA GLU A 322 -1.62 23.64 -13.76
C GLU A 322 -3.09 23.72 -13.28
N ASN A 323 -4.06 23.69 -14.18
CA ASN A 323 -5.48 23.71 -13.84
C ASN A 323 -6.11 22.31 -13.75
N ILE A 324 -5.35 21.26 -14.06
CA ILE A 324 -5.84 19.91 -13.97
C ILE A 324 -5.25 19.24 -12.70
N ILE A 325 -6.14 18.71 -11.88
CA ILE A 325 -5.79 17.90 -10.72
C ILE A 325 -6.79 16.75 -10.58
N TYR A 326 -6.29 15.61 -10.18
CA TYR A 326 -7.06 14.41 -9.94
C TYR A 326 -7.21 14.17 -8.44
N ALA A 327 -8.35 13.65 -8.03
CA ALA A 327 -8.62 13.23 -6.67
C ALA A 327 -9.06 11.77 -6.63
N SER A 328 -8.30 10.96 -5.91
CA SER A 328 -8.56 9.54 -5.68
C SER A 328 -9.19 9.34 -4.32
N ASN A 329 -10.37 8.72 -4.32
CA ASN A 329 -11.15 8.39 -3.14
C ASN A 329 -12.03 7.17 -3.49
N THR A 330 -13.21 6.98 -2.87
CA THR A 330 -14.18 5.95 -3.31
C THR A 330 -14.51 6.05 -4.81
N GLY A 331 -14.44 7.26 -5.37
CA GLY A 331 -14.42 7.52 -6.81
C GLY A 331 -13.10 8.13 -7.26
N PHE A 332 -12.88 8.16 -8.55
CA PHE A 332 -11.77 8.86 -9.20
C PHE A 332 -12.30 10.08 -9.93
N TYR A 333 -11.81 11.25 -9.59
CA TYR A 333 -12.35 12.55 -10.04
C TYR A 333 -11.29 13.41 -10.69
N LYS A 334 -11.68 14.19 -11.70
CA LYS A 334 -10.83 15.16 -12.40
C LYS A 334 -11.41 16.56 -12.25
N SER A 335 -10.57 17.49 -11.85
CA SER A 335 -10.82 18.94 -11.93
C SER A 335 -10.06 19.52 -13.12
N VAL A 336 -10.64 20.52 -13.77
CA VAL A 336 -10.01 21.27 -14.88
C VAL A 336 -9.95 22.77 -14.59
N ASP A 337 -10.26 23.18 -13.36
CA ASP A 337 -10.32 24.56 -12.89
C ASP A 337 -9.41 24.82 -11.67
N GLY A 338 -8.38 24.01 -11.55
CA GLY A 338 -7.38 24.10 -10.49
C GLY A 338 -7.86 23.58 -9.14
N GLY A 339 -8.85 22.67 -9.13
CA GLY A 339 -9.37 22.03 -7.93
C GLY A 339 -10.61 22.69 -7.33
N LYS A 340 -11.22 23.68 -8.01
CA LYS A 340 -12.43 24.33 -7.51
C LYS A 340 -13.64 23.42 -7.63
N THR A 341 -13.77 22.71 -8.76
CA THR A 341 -14.84 21.73 -8.99
C THR A 341 -14.30 20.37 -9.42
N PHE A 342 -15.03 19.30 -9.08
CA PHE A 342 -14.74 17.91 -9.44
C PHE A 342 -16.01 17.23 -9.98
N ASP A 343 -16.61 17.82 -10.99
CA ASP A 343 -17.88 17.34 -11.54
C ASP A 343 -17.67 16.10 -12.42
N LYS A 344 -16.50 15.96 -13.05
CA LYS A 344 -16.17 14.80 -13.87
C LYS A 344 -15.64 13.65 -12.98
N ARG A 345 -16.44 12.57 -12.88
CA ARG A 345 -15.98 11.28 -12.38
C ARG A 345 -15.43 10.46 -13.54
N ILE A 346 -14.22 9.89 -13.35
CA ILE A 346 -13.64 8.92 -14.25
C ILE A 346 -13.96 7.54 -13.69
N TYR A 347 -14.55 6.67 -14.51
CA TYR A 347 -14.92 5.31 -14.09
C TYR A 347 -13.73 4.38 -14.27
N THR A 348 -13.17 3.92 -13.18
CA THR A 348 -12.14 2.88 -13.11
C THR A 348 -12.79 1.50 -12.96
N PRO A 349 -12.13 0.40 -13.35
CA PRO A 349 -12.67 -0.96 -13.21
C PRO A 349 -13.07 -1.34 -11.77
N HIS A 350 -12.47 -0.71 -10.77
CA HIS A 350 -12.84 -0.83 -9.37
C HIS A 350 -12.90 0.56 -8.72
N GLY A 351 -13.74 0.73 -7.71
CA GLY A 351 -13.72 1.91 -6.86
C GLY A 351 -12.52 1.95 -5.91
N ASP A 352 -12.60 2.81 -4.90
CA ASP A 352 -11.62 2.84 -3.81
C ASP A 352 -10.19 3.09 -4.31
N ASN A 353 -10.02 4.28 -4.91
CA ASN A 353 -8.80 4.65 -5.62
C ASN A 353 -7.76 5.25 -4.67
N HIS A 354 -6.47 4.88 -4.87
CA HIS A 354 -5.33 5.28 -4.05
C HIS A 354 -4.34 6.21 -4.76
N GLY A 355 -4.44 6.38 -6.06
CA GLY A 355 -3.56 7.30 -6.78
C GLY A 355 -3.60 7.10 -8.29
N VAL A 356 -2.95 8.02 -8.97
CA VAL A 356 -2.71 7.98 -10.42
C VAL A 356 -1.30 8.47 -10.71
N TRP A 357 -0.59 7.79 -11.61
CA TRP A 357 0.60 8.31 -12.27
C TRP A 357 0.25 8.67 -13.71
N ILE A 358 0.75 9.80 -14.20
CA ILE A 358 0.46 10.35 -15.52
C ILE A 358 1.77 10.59 -16.24
N ASN A 359 1.87 10.15 -17.50
CA ASN A 359 3.07 10.35 -18.28
C ASN A 359 3.20 11.83 -18.69
N PRO A 360 4.29 12.54 -18.30
CA PRO A 360 4.47 13.94 -18.63
C PRO A 360 4.67 14.22 -20.12
N ASN A 361 5.06 13.23 -20.92
CA ASN A 361 5.22 13.36 -22.37
C ASN A 361 3.89 13.13 -23.13
N ASN A 362 2.94 12.44 -22.51
CA ASN A 362 1.60 12.19 -23.07
C ASN A 362 0.61 11.91 -21.93
N THR A 363 -0.18 12.88 -21.53
CA THR A 363 -1.11 12.80 -20.41
C THR A 363 -2.31 11.86 -20.64
N ASP A 364 -2.50 11.35 -21.85
CA ASP A 364 -3.46 10.28 -22.12
C ASP A 364 -3.01 8.93 -21.53
N ILE A 365 -1.68 8.79 -21.31
CA ILE A 365 -1.09 7.58 -20.75
C ILE A 365 -1.00 7.72 -19.23
N MET A 366 -1.74 6.86 -18.53
CA MET A 366 -1.80 6.87 -17.07
C MET A 366 -2.00 5.48 -16.48
N ILE A 367 -1.62 5.31 -15.23
CA ILE A 367 -1.95 4.15 -14.43
C ILE A 367 -2.64 4.60 -13.14
N ASN A 368 -3.74 3.96 -12.79
CA ASN A 368 -4.48 4.14 -11.53
C ASN A 368 -4.34 2.89 -10.66
N CYS A 369 -4.27 3.07 -9.35
CA CYS A 369 -4.33 1.98 -8.37
C CYS A 369 -5.56 2.12 -7.47
N ASN A 370 -6.13 0.95 -7.11
CA ASN A 370 -7.36 0.85 -6.34
C ASN A 370 -7.44 -0.50 -5.59
N ASP A 371 -8.54 -0.73 -4.85
CA ASP A 371 -8.71 -1.95 -4.05
C ASP A 371 -8.93 -3.22 -4.92
N GLY A 372 -9.05 -3.09 -6.22
CA GLY A 372 -9.12 -4.20 -7.18
C GLY A 372 -7.83 -4.42 -7.97
N GLY A 373 -6.78 -3.60 -7.78
CA GLY A 373 -5.51 -3.74 -8.50
C GLY A 373 -5.00 -2.42 -9.12
N ALA A 374 -4.28 -2.53 -10.23
CA ALA A 374 -3.86 -1.38 -11.03
C ALA A 374 -4.40 -1.48 -12.46
N ASN A 375 -4.73 -0.33 -13.04
CA ASN A 375 -5.32 -0.23 -14.36
C ASN A 375 -4.58 0.82 -15.19
N VAL A 376 -4.22 0.47 -16.41
CA VAL A 376 -3.56 1.36 -17.38
C VAL A 376 -4.60 1.91 -18.33
N SER A 377 -4.53 3.21 -18.60
CA SER A 377 -5.26 3.90 -19.65
C SER A 377 -4.27 4.50 -20.65
N LEU A 378 -4.64 4.45 -21.92
CA LEU A 378 -3.90 5.07 -23.03
C LEU A 378 -4.70 6.18 -23.71
N ASN A 379 -5.83 6.59 -23.12
CA ASN A 379 -6.77 7.58 -23.68
C ASN A 379 -7.36 8.51 -22.61
N GLY A 380 -6.55 8.93 -21.64
CA GLY A 380 -6.95 9.93 -20.66
C GLY A 380 -8.00 9.46 -19.65
N GLY A 381 -8.09 8.15 -19.42
CA GLY A 381 -9.04 7.55 -18.48
C GLY A 381 -10.41 7.24 -19.08
N GLU A 382 -10.57 7.28 -20.41
CA GLU A 382 -11.83 6.89 -21.07
C GLU A 382 -12.04 5.37 -21.05
N SER A 383 -10.94 4.61 -21.14
CA SER A 383 -10.94 3.17 -20.96
C SER A 383 -9.68 2.70 -20.21
N TRP A 384 -9.75 1.50 -19.63
CA TRP A 384 -8.74 0.96 -18.74
C TRP A 384 -8.47 -0.53 -19.04
N SER A 385 -7.24 -0.96 -18.75
CA SER A 385 -6.88 -2.37 -18.76
C SER A 385 -7.67 -3.17 -17.72
N THR A 386 -7.75 -4.49 -17.92
CA THR A 386 -8.47 -5.39 -17.01
C THR A 386 -7.73 -5.58 -15.68
N GLN A 387 -8.46 -6.03 -14.65
CA GLN A 387 -7.94 -6.53 -13.38
C GLN A 387 -7.99 -8.06 -13.29
N LEU A 388 -8.53 -8.73 -14.30
CA LEU A 388 -8.68 -10.18 -14.34
C LEU A 388 -7.44 -10.91 -14.86
N ASN A 389 -6.28 -10.26 -14.77
CA ASN A 389 -4.97 -10.77 -15.15
C ASN A 389 -3.89 -10.51 -14.09
N GLN A 390 -4.30 -10.10 -12.89
CA GLN A 390 -3.43 -9.75 -11.77
C GLN A 390 -3.67 -10.75 -10.63
N PRO A 391 -2.80 -11.73 -10.39
CA PRO A 391 -3.02 -12.73 -9.33
C PRO A 391 -2.62 -12.19 -7.95
N THR A 392 -3.29 -11.11 -7.52
CA THR A 392 -2.99 -10.36 -6.28
C THR A 392 -4.18 -10.31 -5.32
N SER A 393 -5.15 -11.22 -5.48
CA SER A 393 -6.33 -11.32 -4.62
C SER A 393 -5.96 -11.49 -3.15
N GLU A 394 -6.64 -10.76 -2.28
CA GLU A 394 -6.54 -10.92 -0.82
C GLU A 394 -7.75 -11.71 -0.31
N PHE A 395 -7.51 -12.92 0.18
CA PHE A 395 -8.56 -13.80 0.68
C PHE A 395 -8.59 -13.82 2.21
N TYR A 396 -9.80 -13.82 2.79
CA TYR A 396 -9.98 -13.89 4.23
C TYR A 396 -9.78 -15.29 4.79
N ARG A 397 -10.54 -16.25 4.27
CA ARG A 397 -10.54 -17.63 4.73
C ARG A 397 -10.77 -18.58 3.59
N LEU A 398 -10.31 -19.82 3.77
CA LEU A 398 -10.39 -20.86 2.77
C LEU A 398 -11.18 -22.05 3.32
N THR A 399 -12.10 -22.56 2.51
CA THR A 399 -12.72 -23.87 2.70
C THR A 399 -12.62 -24.69 1.42
N VAL A 400 -12.83 -26.00 1.52
CA VAL A 400 -12.80 -26.94 0.40
C VAL A 400 -14.04 -27.81 0.41
N ASP A 401 -14.45 -28.32 -0.77
CA ASP A 401 -15.48 -29.34 -0.91
C ASP A 401 -14.91 -30.76 -0.91
N ASN A 402 -15.78 -31.75 -1.04
CA ASN A 402 -15.45 -33.17 -1.08
C ASN A 402 -15.40 -33.75 -2.52
N GLN A 403 -15.42 -32.90 -3.54
CA GLN A 403 -15.35 -33.34 -4.95
C GLN A 403 -13.94 -33.84 -5.30
N PHE A 404 -13.82 -34.51 -6.42
CA PHE A 404 -12.52 -34.86 -7.02
C PHE A 404 -12.50 -34.45 -8.50
N PRO A 405 -11.63 -33.51 -8.88
CA PRO A 405 -10.77 -32.67 -8.05
C PRO A 405 -11.60 -31.78 -7.13
N PHE A 406 -11.15 -31.57 -5.89
CA PHE A 406 -11.82 -30.66 -4.97
C PHE A 406 -11.67 -29.20 -5.43
N ARG A 407 -12.61 -28.36 -4.98
CA ARG A 407 -12.57 -26.93 -5.20
C ARG A 407 -12.25 -26.19 -3.92
N LEU A 408 -11.61 -25.05 -4.07
CA LEU A 408 -11.31 -24.10 -3.00
C LEU A 408 -12.32 -22.96 -3.08
N TYR A 409 -12.81 -22.51 -1.93
CA TYR A 409 -13.77 -21.42 -1.81
C TYR A 409 -13.22 -20.37 -0.86
N ALA A 410 -13.26 -19.10 -1.24
CA ALA A 410 -12.78 -18.03 -0.41
C ALA A 410 -13.50 -16.71 -0.70
N GLY A 411 -13.77 -15.92 0.34
CA GLY A 411 -14.19 -14.53 0.22
C GLY A 411 -12.99 -13.65 -0.07
N GLN A 412 -13.03 -12.90 -1.17
CA GLN A 412 -12.01 -11.93 -1.53
C GLN A 412 -12.39 -10.56 -1.01
N GLN A 413 -11.47 -9.90 -0.34
CA GLN A 413 -11.65 -8.54 0.13
C GLN A 413 -12.01 -7.58 -1.01
N ASP A 414 -13.00 -6.71 -0.75
CA ASP A 414 -13.52 -5.69 -1.66
C ASP A 414 -14.05 -6.22 -3.01
N ASN A 415 -14.19 -7.54 -3.12
CA ASN A 415 -14.68 -8.22 -4.32
C ASN A 415 -15.75 -9.26 -3.97
N SER A 416 -15.90 -10.31 -4.76
CA SER A 416 -16.88 -11.36 -4.49
C SER A 416 -16.21 -12.62 -3.94
N THR A 417 -17.02 -13.49 -3.35
CA THR A 417 -16.63 -14.85 -3.00
C THR A 417 -16.39 -15.67 -4.25
N ILE A 418 -15.30 -16.41 -4.29
CA ILE A 418 -14.90 -17.23 -5.45
C ILE A 418 -14.85 -18.71 -5.13
N SER A 419 -14.94 -19.50 -6.19
CA SER A 419 -14.62 -20.93 -6.24
C SER A 419 -13.56 -21.19 -7.30
N VAL A 420 -12.48 -21.90 -6.92
CA VAL A 420 -11.35 -22.24 -7.80
C VAL A 420 -11.09 -23.75 -7.71
N PRO A 421 -10.90 -24.50 -8.83
CA PRO A 421 -10.56 -25.92 -8.77
C PRO A 421 -9.12 -26.11 -8.26
N SER A 422 -8.88 -27.17 -7.47
CA SER A 422 -7.53 -27.53 -6.98
C SER A 422 -6.60 -28.00 -8.13
N ARG A 423 -7.19 -28.45 -9.24
CA ARG A 423 -6.49 -28.85 -10.46
C ARG A 423 -7.22 -28.28 -11.67
N GLY A 424 -6.47 -27.55 -12.51
CA GLY A 424 -6.96 -27.15 -13.82
C GLY A 424 -7.04 -28.36 -14.76
N ILE A 425 -8.00 -28.36 -15.67
CA ILE A 425 -7.97 -29.23 -16.83
C ILE A 425 -6.82 -28.73 -17.72
N PRO A 426 -5.94 -29.60 -18.27
CA PRO A 426 -4.76 -29.15 -19.00
C PRO A 426 -5.04 -28.21 -20.18
N SER A 427 -6.26 -28.21 -20.72
CA SER A 427 -6.72 -27.33 -21.81
C SER A 427 -7.36 -26.02 -21.36
N LEU A 428 -7.62 -25.83 -20.04
CA LEU A 428 -8.27 -24.65 -19.51
C LEU A 428 -7.25 -23.79 -18.75
N THR A 429 -7.23 -22.51 -19.05
CA THR A 429 -6.41 -21.54 -18.33
C THR A 429 -6.98 -21.30 -16.93
N PRO A 430 -6.17 -20.85 -15.96
CA PRO A 430 -6.67 -20.44 -14.65
C PRO A 430 -7.76 -19.36 -14.70
N PHE A 431 -7.87 -18.62 -15.80
CA PHE A 431 -8.91 -17.62 -16.03
C PHE A 431 -10.31 -18.22 -16.20
N GLU A 432 -10.43 -19.42 -16.75
CA GLU A 432 -11.71 -20.02 -17.18
C GLU A 432 -12.30 -20.95 -16.12
N ASN A 433 -11.52 -21.28 -15.10
CA ASN A 433 -11.90 -22.32 -14.14
C ASN A 433 -12.50 -21.80 -12.84
N TRP A 434 -12.47 -20.50 -12.60
CA TRP A 434 -13.05 -19.91 -11.41
C TRP A 434 -14.41 -19.28 -11.70
N PHE A 435 -15.27 -19.21 -10.68
CA PHE A 435 -16.55 -18.52 -10.76
C PHE A 435 -16.89 -17.83 -9.44
N ASN A 436 -17.79 -16.85 -9.50
CA ASN A 436 -18.36 -16.21 -8.32
C ASN A 436 -19.28 -17.21 -7.60
N ALA A 437 -18.90 -17.60 -6.39
CA ALA A 437 -19.68 -18.51 -5.55
C ALA A 437 -20.62 -17.76 -4.59
N GLY A 438 -20.43 -16.43 -4.43
CA GLY A 438 -21.26 -15.57 -3.59
C GLY A 438 -21.12 -14.10 -3.98
N GLY A 439 -22.08 -13.27 -3.56
CA GLY A 439 -22.25 -11.91 -4.08
C GLY A 439 -21.40 -10.82 -3.45
N THR A 440 -20.77 -11.06 -2.29
CA THR A 440 -20.02 -10.04 -1.54
C THR A 440 -18.73 -10.60 -0.97
N GLU A 441 -17.92 -9.74 -0.35
CA GLU A 441 -16.76 -10.15 0.42
C GLU A 441 -17.19 -10.90 1.70
N CYS A 442 -17.40 -12.20 1.61
CA CYS A 442 -17.74 -13.04 2.76
C CYS A 442 -16.47 -13.63 3.38
N SER A 443 -16.37 -13.62 4.70
CA SER A 443 -15.19 -14.17 5.39
C SER A 443 -15.24 -15.69 5.56
N ASP A 444 -16.42 -16.26 5.72
CA ASP A 444 -16.62 -17.71 5.94
C ASP A 444 -17.59 -18.29 4.91
N ILE A 445 -17.28 -19.50 4.46
CA ILE A 445 -18.09 -20.25 3.50
C ILE A 445 -18.26 -21.67 4.02
N ALA A 446 -19.50 -22.15 4.04
CA ALA A 446 -19.80 -23.54 4.30
C ALA A 446 -20.27 -24.20 3.00
N VAL A 447 -19.62 -25.29 2.65
CA VAL A 447 -19.98 -26.12 1.48
C VAL A 447 -20.76 -27.32 1.95
N HIS A 448 -21.88 -27.61 1.27
CA HIS A 448 -22.66 -28.80 1.59
C HIS A 448 -21.83 -30.07 1.36
N PRO A 449 -21.81 -31.05 2.29
CA PRO A 449 -20.84 -32.15 2.23
C PRO A 449 -21.09 -33.14 1.09
N THR A 450 -22.27 -33.14 0.48
CA THR A 450 -22.68 -34.11 -0.54
C THR A 450 -23.35 -33.51 -1.78
N ASP A 451 -23.50 -32.16 -1.83
CA ASP A 451 -24.15 -31.47 -2.93
C ASP A 451 -23.26 -30.33 -3.46
#